data_66c81172b7de0981900d09cc633b2edf
#
_entry.id   66c81172b7de0981900d09cc633b2edf
#
_cell.length_a   1.000
_cell.length_b   1.000
_cell.length_c   1.000
_cell.angle_alpha   90.00
_cell.angle_beta   90.00
_cell.angle_gamma   90.00
#
_symmetry.space_group_name_H-M   'P 1'
#
loop_
_entity.id
_entity.type
_entity.pdbx_description
1 polymer ?
#
loop_
_entity_poly.entity_id
_entity_poly.type
_entity_poly.pdbx_seq_one_letter_code
_entity_poly.pdbx_strand_id
1 'polypeptide(L)'
;MANKEYDGIKEKNLCYTPHAYDLMVDTPAYKYTSNSRVWSIFSEKKKSAERMDIPLMVGEWGGHSDGYEWLSHIDFLLDKFDENQWSHTYWSYYREMFKSPIAENLVRTVPVAVCGKISSYKHDKENDIFILEFNQEREFDVPTVIYAHKEIESIETDGEYEIVSLGKNGGSRIEIRTNIGNHKVTVKLK
;
A
#
# COMPACT_ATOMS: atom_id res chain seq x y z
N MET A 1 -4.76 -20.39 -15.83
CA MET A 1 -4.58 -21.51 -14.87
C MET A 1 -5.84 -21.56 -14.03
N ALA A 2 -6.52 -22.70 -13.99
CA ALA A 2 -7.70 -22.85 -13.16
C ALA A 2 -7.34 -22.59 -11.69
N ASN A 3 -8.16 -21.83 -10.98
CA ASN A 3 -8.08 -21.73 -9.53
C ASN A 3 -8.14 -23.14 -8.94
N LYS A 4 -7.01 -23.63 -8.48
CA LYS A 4 -7.04 -24.78 -7.58
C LYS A 4 -7.71 -24.27 -6.30
N GLU A 5 -8.86 -24.77 -6.01
CA GLU A 5 -9.50 -24.58 -4.72
C GLU A 5 -8.60 -25.26 -3.69
N TYR A 6 -8.02 -24.47 -2.81
CA TYR A 6 -7.27 -24.96 -1.66
C TYR A 6 -8.25 -25.25 -0.52
N ASP A 7 -9.25 -26.09 -0.81
CA ASP A 7 -10.16 -26.55 0.22
C ASP A 7 -9.40 -27.47 1.19
N GLY A 8 -9.32 -27.06 2.44
CA GLY A 8 -8.83 -27.91 3.52
C GLY A 8 -7.51 -27.55 4.16
N ILE A 9 -6.92 -26.38 3.89
CA ILE A 9 -5.79 -25.89 4.68
C ILE A 9 -6.31 -25.53 6.08
N LYS A 10 -5.90 -26.32 7.10
CA LYS A 10 -6.31 -26.14 8.49
C LYS A 10 -5.22 -25.50 9.37
N GLU A 11 -4.14 -25.04 8.75
CA GLU A 11 -3.04 -24.42 9.45
C GLU A 11 -3.45 -23.05 10.01
N LYS A 12 -2.90 -22.69 11.17
CA LYS A 12 -3.05 -21.36 11.77
C LYS A 12 -1.92 -20.45 11.26
N ASN A 13 -2.16 -19.13 11.28
CA ASN A 13 -1.18 -18.11 10.90
C ASN A 13 -0.71 -18.19 9.44
N LEU A 14 -1.65 -18.44 8.53
CA LEU A 14 -1.42 -18.43 7.10
C LEU A 14 -1.61 -17.03 6.53
N CYS A 15 -0.89 -16.74 5.45
CA CYS A 15 -1.10 -15.57 4.60
C CYS A 15 -1.08 -16.05 3.13
N TYR A 16 -2.06 -15.60 2.34
CA TYR A 16 -2.07 -15.86 0.90
C TYR A 16 -1.27 -14.78 0.18
N THR A 17 -0.24 -15.17 -0.56
CA THR A 17 0.69 -14.24 -1.20
C THR A 17 0.69 -14.36 -2.73
N PRO A 18 -0.41 -14.03 -3.42
CA PRO A 18 -0.46 -14.08 -4.88
C PRO A 18 0.33 -12.92 -5.50
N HIS A 19 0.75 -13.12 -6.76
CA HIS A 19 1.38 -12.08 -7.57
C HIS A 19 0.36 -11.33 -8.43
N ALA A 20 0.54 -10.02 -8.59
CA ALA A 20 -0.37 -9.15 -9.32
C ALA A 20 0.18 -8.78 -10.71
N TYR A 21 0.29 -9.80 -11.58
CA TYR A 21 0.69 -9.64 -12.98
C TYR A 21 -0.40 -10.08 -13.95
N ASP A 22 -0.28 -9.60 -15.19
CA ASP A 22 -0.97 -10.17 -16.34
C ASP A 22 -0.42 -11.58 -16.64
N LEU A 23 -1.22 -12.43 -17.27
CA LEU A 23 -0.79 -13.77 -17.70
C LEU A 23 0.38 -13.75 -18.70
N MET A 24 0.64 -12.60 -19.33
CA MET A 24 1.70 -12.41 -20.30
C MET A 24 3.02 -11.93 -19.69
N VAL A 25 3.15 -11.91 -18.36
CA VAL A 25 4.28 -11.28 -17.63
C VAL A 25 5.66 -11.73 -18.12
N ASP A 26 5.84 -13.00 -18.43
CA ASP A 26 7.12 -13.56 -18.89
C ASP A 26 7.31 -13.51 -20.41
N THR A 27 6.54 -12.69 -21.11
CA THR A 27 6.60 -12.60 -22.57
C THR A 27 6.72 -11.14 -23.03
N PRO A 28 7.21 -10.88 -24.26
CA PRO A 28 7.22 -9.55 -24.86
C PRO A 28 5.83 -8.90 -24.97
N ALA A 29 4.77 -9.69 -24.90
CA ALA A 29 3.39 -9.19 -24.95
C ALA A 29 2.95 -8.52 -23.64
N TYR A 30 3.72 -8.63 -22.55
CA TYR A 30 3.43 -7.94 -21.29
C TYR A 30 3.30 -6.41 -21.46
N LYS A 31 4.05 -5.83 -22.40
CA LYS A 31 3.93 -4.40 -22.76
C LYS A 31 2.52 -3.96 -23.20
N TYR A 32 1.64 -4.93 -23.54
CA TYR A 32 0.24 -4.69 -23.89
C TYR A 32 -0.73 -5.02 -22.77
N THR A 33 -0.25 -5.16 -21.53
CA THR A 33 -1.11 -5.38 -20.38
C THR A 33 -2.10 -4.25 -20.19
N SER A 34 -3.22 -4.53 -19.55
CA SER A 34 -4.20 -3.51 -19.18
C SER A 34 -4.55 -3.61 -17.71
N ASN A 35 -4.80 -2.46 -17.08
CA ASN A 35 -5.21 -2.37 -15.68
C ASN A 35 -6.44 -3.25 -15.39
N SER A 36 -7.45 -3.20 -16.26
CA SER A 36 -8.68 -3.99 -16.11
C SER A 36 -8.43 -5.50 -16.16
N ARG A 37 -7.52 -5.96 -17.05
CA ARG A 37 -7.21 -7.38 -17.15
C ARG A 37 -6.42 -7.88 -15.93
N VAL A 38 -5.41 -7.15 -15.50
CA VAL A 38 -4.65 -7.49 -14.27
C VAL A 38 -5.58 -7.53 -13.06
N TRP A 39 -6.45 -6.53 -12.93
CA TRP A 39 -7.41 -6.49 -11.83
C TRP A 39 -8.45 -7.62 -11.88
N SER A 40 -8.94 -7.96 -13.07
CA SER A 40 -9.84 -9.11 -13.23
C SER A 40 -9.20 -10.42 -12.77
N ILE A 41 -7.93 -10.64 -13.13
CA ILE A 41 -7.16 -11.82 -12.69
C ILE A 41 -6.94 -11.80 -11.19
N PHE A 42 -6.53 -10.64 -10.64
CA PHE A 42 -6.18 -10.52 -9.23
C PHE A 42 -7.41 -10.54 -8.31
N SER A 43 -8.56 -10.03 -8.77
CA SER A 43 -9.82 -10.07 -8.01
C SER A 43 -10.30 -11.50 -7.73
N GLU A 44 -10.01 -12.47 -8.60
CA GLU A 44 -10.30 -13.89 -8.32
C GLU A 44 -9.39 -14.45 -7.20
N LYS A 45 -8.14 -13.95 -7.11
CA LYS A 45 -7.23 -14.30 -6.01
C LYS A 45 -7.72 -13.70 -4.68
N LYS A 46 -8.22 -12.45 -4.72
CA LYS A 46 -8.90 -11.82 -3.58
C LYS A 46 -10.05 -12.68 -3.06
N LYS A 47 -10.98 -13.08 -3.94
CA LYS A 47 -12.10 -13.96 -3.58
C LYS A 47 -11.63 -15.29 -2.97
N SER A 48 -10.48 -15.79 -3.40
CA SER A 48 -9.91 -17.01 -2.83
C SER A 48 -9.43 -16.80 -1.39
N ALA A 49 -8.74 -15.69 -1.10
CA ALA A 49 -8.34 -15.33 0.26
C ALA A 49 -9.57 -15.15 1.18
N GLU A 50 -10.61 -14.45 0.68
CA GLU A 50 -11.88 -14.26 1.40
C GLU A 50 -12.57 -15.58 1.73
N ARG A 51 -12.63 -16.53 0.78
CA ARG A 51 -13.20 -17.87 1.04
C ARG A 51 -12.40 -18.68 2.05
N MET A 52 -11.09 -18.52 2.07
CA MET A 52 -10.21 -19.20 3.02
C MET A 52 -10.15 -18.50 4.39
N ASP A 53 -10.72 -17.30 4.50
CA ASP A 53 -10.66 -16.45 5.70
C ASP A 53 -9.23 -16.24 6.20
N ILE A 54 -8.31 -15.90 5.26
CA ILE A 54 -6.90 -15.64 5.56
C ILE A 54 -6.46 -14.29 4.99
N PRO A 55 -5.49 -13.61 5.64
CA PRO A 55 -4.91 -12.37 5.11
C PRO A 55 -4.31 -12.56 3.73
N LEU A 56 -4.36 -11.49 2.91
CA LEU A 56 -3.70 -11.42 1.61
C LEU A 56 -2.58 -10.39 1.66
N MET A 57 -1.42 -10.77 1.14
CA MET A 57 -0.29 -9.89 0.83
C MET A 57 0.06 -10.06 -0.65
N VAL A 58 0.27 -8.96 -1.38
CA VAL A 58 0.71 -9.04 -2.78
C VAL A 58 2.19 -9.37 -2.82
N GLY A 59 2.53 -10.63 -3.17
CA GLY A 59 3.90 -11.15 -3.11
C GLY A 59 4.83 -10.52 -4.14
N GLU A 60 4.34 -10.30 -5.37
CA GLU A 60 5.07 -9.60 -6.43
C GLU A 60 4.12 -8.83 -7.34
N TRP A 61 4.59 -7.70 -7.82
CA TRP A 61 3.91 -6.87 -8.81
C TRP A 61 4.90 -5.88 -9.44
N GLY A 62 4.58 -5.34 -10.61
CA GLY A 62 5.44 -4.37 -11.30
C GLY A 62 5.03 -4.15 -12.75
N GLY A 63 5.75 -3.25 -13.45
CA GLY A 63 5.62 -3.00 -14.86
C GLY A 63 6.51 -3.90 -15.71
N HIS A 64 6.40 -3.77 -17.04
CA HIS A 64 7.33 -4.39 -17.99
C HIS A 64 8.68 -3.66 -18.01
N SER A 65 8.64 -2.35 -17.71
CA SER A 65 9.83 -1.50 -17.54
C SER A 65 9.58 -0.47 -16.44
N ASP A 66 10.61 0.25 -16.06
CA ASP A 66 10.55 1.34 -15.08
C ASP A 66 10.40 2.71 -15.75
N GLY A 67 9.92 2.72 -17.00
CA GLY A 67 9.73 3.93 -17.78
C GLY A 67 8.41 4.67 -17.50
N TYR A 68 8.30 5.88 -18.02
CA TYR A 68 7.12 6.75 -17.87
C TYR A 68 5.82 6.10 -18.36
N GLU A 69 5.91 5.20 -19.32
CA GLU A 69 4.76 4.49 -19.89
C GLU A 69 4.07 3.57 -18.90
N TRP A 70 4.74 3.24 -17.78
CA TRP A 70 4.20 2.37 -16.74
C TRP A 70 3.66 3.09 -15.50
N LEU A 71 3.86 4.40 -15.38
CA LEU A 71 3.42 5.18 -14.20
C LEU A 71 1.93 4.98 -13.90
N SER A 72 1.07 5.09 -14.92
CA SER A 72 -0.38 4.92 -14.77
C SER A 72 -0.76 3.50 -14.28
N HIS A 73 -0.02 2.47 -14.71
CA HIS A 73 -0.24 1.10 -14.25
C HIS A 73 0.19 0.92 -12.79
N ILE A 74 1.35 1.47 -12.44
CA ILE A 74 1.87 1.44 -11.06
C ILE A 74 0.90 2.16 -10.11
N ASP A 75 0.43 3.35 -10.45
CA ASP A 75 -0.54 4.09 -9.64
C ASP A 75 -1.85 3.32 -9.48
N PHE A 76 -2.38 2.77 -10.57
CA PHE A 76 -3.59 1.96 -10.52
C PHE A 76 -3.47 0.78 -9.54
N LEU A 77 -2.34 0.06 -9.55
CA LEU A 77 -2.13 -1.06 -8.64
C LEU A 77 -1.96 -0.60 -7.20
N LEU A 78 -1.21 0.47 -6.97
CA LEU A 78 -1.04 1.06 -5.63
C LEU A 78 -2.38 1.50 -5.04
N ASP A 79 -3.24 2.16 -5.82
CA ASP A 79 -4.58 2.54 -5.40
C ASP A 79 -5.42 1.31 -5.02
N LYS A 80 -5.33 0.22 -5.80
CA LYS A 80 -6.03 -1.03 -5.49
C LYS A 80 -5.52 -1.70 -4.22
N PHE A 81 -4.22 -1.63 -3.95
CA PHE A 81 -3.64 -2.17 -2.73
C PHE A 81 -4.06 -1.36 -1.51
N ASP A 82 -4.07 -0.03 -1.62
CA ASP A 82 -4.55 0.86 -0.55
C ASP A 82 -6.04 0.67 -0.25
N GLU A 83 -6.89 0.65 -1.30
CA GLU A 83 -8.33 0.40 -1.17
C GLU A 83 -8.64 -0.91 -0.41
N ASN A 84 -7.77 -1.90 -0.53
CA ASN A 84 -7.92 -3.19 0.12
C ASN A 84 -7.04 -3.38 1.36
N GLN A 85 -6.24 -2.37 1.73
CA GLN A 85 -5.32 -2.38 2.86
C GLN A 85 -4.32 -3.55 2.80
N TRP A 86 -3.82 -3.88 1.59
CA TRP A 86 -2.90 -4.98 1.39
C TRP A 86 -1.45 -4.53 1.46
N SER A 87 -0.66 -5.24 2.23
CA SER A 87 0.79 -5.18 2.12
C SER A 87 1.24 -5.73 0.77
N HIS A 88 2.30 -5.18 0.22
CA HIS A 88 2.79 -5.57 -1.10
C HIS A 88 4.31 -5.42 -1.22
N THR A 89 4.92 -6.18 -2.15
CA THR A 89 6.35 -6.07 -2.48
C THR A 89 6.52 -5.87 -3.98
N TYR A 90 7.17 -4.75 -4.34
CA TYR A 90 7.46 -4.43 -5.73
C TYR A 90 8.58 -5.33 -6.30
N TRP A 91 8.41 -5.85 -7.48
CA TRP A 91 9.41 -6.63 -8.19
C TRP A 91 10.00 -5.83 -9.35
N SER A 92 11.30 -5.50 -9.32
CA SER A 92 12.21 -5.84 -8.21
C SER A 92 13.12 -4.67 -7.91
N TYR A 93 13.65 -4.65 -6.68
CA TYR A 93 14.66 -3.67 -6.31
C TYR A 93 15.97 -3.89 -7.09
N TYR A 94 16.54 -2.79 -7.59
CA TYR A 94 17.89 -2.72 -8.11
C TYR A 94 18.54 -1.37 -7.72
N ARG A 95 19.86 -1.32 -7.74
CA ARG A 95 20.63 -0.19 -7.18
C ARG A 95 20.22 1.19 -7.69
N GLU A 96 19.88 1.31 -8.99
CA GLU A 96 19.56 2.58 -9.64
C GLU A 96 18.06 2.87 -9.70
N MET A 97 17.21 2.02 -9.09
CA MET A 97 15.75 2.10 -9.14
C MET A 97 15.21 3.47 -8.73
N PHE A 98 15.82 4.09 -7.70
CA PHE A 98 15.39 5.42 -7.23
C PHE A 98 15.73 6.57 -8.18
N LYS A 99 16.39 6.29 -9.31
CA LYS A 99 16.62 7.24 -10.40
C LYS A 99 15.66 7.01 -11.57
N SER A 100 14.88 5.96 -11.53
CA SER A 100 13.88 5.64 -12.57
C SER A 100 12.60 6.44 -12.36
N PRO A 101 11.80 6.68 -13.43
CA PRO A 101 10.53 7.41 -13.33
C PRO A 101 9.56 6.82 -12.31
N ILE A 102 9.47 5.51 -12.18
CA ILE A 102 8.52 4.86 -11.25
C ILE A 102 8.85 5.11 -9.78
N ALA A 103 10.04 5.55 -9.45
CA ALA A 103 10.39 5.89 -8.07
C ALA A 103 9.46 6.96 -7.47
N GLU A 104 9.00 7.92 -8.29
CA GLU A 104 8.05 8.95 -7.90
C GLU A 104 6.71 8.38 -7.43
N ASN A 105 6.33 7.19 -7.93
CA ASN A 105 5.10 6.53 -7.56
C ASN A 105 5.28 5.58 -6.37
N LEU A 106 6.44 4.94 -6.28
CA LEU A 106 6.74 3.98 -5.20
C LEU A 106 7.08 4.68 -3.88
N VAL A 107 7.70 5.87 -3.94
CA VAL A 107 8.02 6.67 -2.74
C VAL A 107 6.83 7.57 -2.41
N ARG A 108 6.02 7.16 -1.43
CA ARG A 108 4.74 7.80 -1.11
C ARG A 108 4.49 7.84 0.40
N THR A 109 3.55 8.68 0.83
CA THR A 109 3.10 8.71 2.21
C THR A 109 2.20 7.51 2.49
N VAL A 110 2.50 6.77 3.55
CA VAL A 110 1.79 5.53 3.92
C VAL A 110 1.70 5.37 5.44
N PRO A 111 0.67 4.65 5.94
CA PRO A 111 0.66 4.22 7.33
C PRO A 111 1.71 3.09 7.52
N VAL A 112 2.57 3.23 8.52
CA VAL A 112 3.61 2.24 8.86
C VAL A 112 3.12 1.30 9.96
N ALA A 113 2.45 1.85 10.97
CA ALA A 113 1.83 1.11 12.05
C ALA A 113 0.61 1.90 12.55
N VAL A 114 -0.49 1.22 12.82
CA VAL A 114 -1.73 1.86 13.30
C VAL A 114 -2.20 1.20 14.58
N CYS A 115 -2.44 2.02 15.59
CA CYS A 115 -2.98 1.59 16.87
C CYS A 115 -4.49 1.38 16.77
N GLY A 116 -4.92 0.34 16.05
CA GLY A 116 -6.31 0.04 15.84
C GLY A 116 -6.60 -0.60 14.49
N LYS A 117 -7.88 -0.62 14.14
CA LYS A 117 -8.36 -1.13 12.86
C LYS A 117 -8.44 0.01 11.84
N ILE A 118 -7.68 -0.07 10.77
CA ILE A 118 -7.78 0.87 9.65
C ILE A 118 -9.16 0.74 9.01
N SER A 119 -9.86 1.85 8.87
CA SER A 119 -11.10 1.97 8.10
C SER A 119 -10.82 2.29 6.64
N SER A 120 -9.94 3.27 6.42
CA SER A 120 -9.47 3.65 5.09
C SER A 120 -8.16 4.43 5.18
N TYR A 121 -7.36 4.40 4.12
CA TYR A 121 -6.33 5.41 3.88
C TYR A 121 -6.16 5.67 2.38
N LYS A 122 -5.70 6.88 2.06
CA LYS A 122 -5.44 7.30 0.68
C LYS A 122 -4.37 8.38 0.65
N HIS A 123 -3.49 8.29 -0.34
CA HIS A 123 -2.60 9.38 -0.72
C HIS A 123 -3.08 9.98 -2.04
N ASP A 124 -3.65 11.16 -2.00
CA ASP A 124 -4.02 11.97 -3.16
C ASP A 124 -2.76 12.71 -3.64
N LYS A 125 -2.12 12.21 -4.68
CA LYS A 125 -0.90 12.77 -5.23
C LYS A 125 -1.09 14.09 -5.96
N GLU A 126 -2.29 14.34 -6.49
CA GLU A 126 -2.58 15.58 -7.23
C GLU A 126 -2.66 16.77 -6.28
N ASN A 127 -3.16 16.56 -5.08
CA ASN A 127 -3.33 17.58 -4.06
C ASN A 127 -2.27 17.50 -2.94
N ASP A 128 -1.37 16.53 -2.99
CA ASP A 128 -0.38 16.22 -1.95
C ASP A 128 -1.00 16.05 -0.55
N ILE A 129 -2.15 15.35 -0.49
CA ILE A 129 -2.90 15.09 0.74
C ILE A 129 -2.92 13.59 1.04
N PHE A 130 -2.51 13.23 2.27
CA PHE A 130 -2.69 11.90 2.80
C PHE A 130 -3.76 11.89 3.88
N ILE A 131 -4.68 10.93 3.82
CA ILE A 131 -5.76 10.74 4.80
C ILE A 131 -5.68 9.32 5.33
N LEU A 132 -5.76 9.18 6.67
CA LEU A 132 -5.90 7.91 7.37
C LEU A 132 -7.11 7.98 8.30
N GLU A 133 -8.01 7.01 8.21
CA GLU A 133 -9.13 6.82 9.12
C GLU A 133 -9.02 5.45 9.80
N PHE A 134 -9.13 5.41 11.13
CA PHE A 134 -9.01 4.18 11.91
C PHE A 134 -9.83 4.23 13.19
N ASN A 135 -10.14 3.06 13.73
CA ASN A 135 -10.81 2.90 15.03
C ASN A 135 -9.85 2.27 16.03
N GLN A 136 -9.59 2.96 17.14
CA GLN A 136 -8.80 2.46 18.26
C GLN A 136 -9.75 1.89 19.33
N GLU A 137 -9.73 0.57 19.51
CA GLU A 137 -10.65 -0.14 20.42
C GLU A 137 -10.09 -0.29 21.85
N ARG A 138 -8.82 0.03 22.05
CA ARG A 138 -8.13 -0.06 23.37
C ARG A 138 -6.99 0.93 23.44
N GLU A 139 -6.50 1.19 24.65
CA GLU A 139 -5.27 1.96 24.86
C GLU A 139 -4.03 1.24 24.32
N PHE A 140 -3.09 2.01 23.80
CA PHE A 140 -1.78 1.55 23.33
C PHE A 140 -0.66 2.40 23.93
N ASP A 141 0.43 1.76 24.32
CA ASP A 141 1.63 2.44 24.84
C ASP A 141 2.54 2.97 23.72
N VAL A 142 2.22 2.65 22.47
CA VAL A 142 2.95 3.03 21.26
C VAL A 142 2.11 3.95 20.39
N PRO A 143 2.72 4.82 19.54
CA PRO A 143 1.98 5.69 18.65
C PRO A 143 1.51 4.97 17.38
N THR A 144 0.48 5.50 16.73
CA THR A 144 0.23 5.31 15.29
C THR A 144 1.34 6.04 14.53
N VAL A 145 1.92 5.38 13.52
CA VAL A 145 3.07 5.88 12.77
C VAL A 145 2.72 6.00 11.29
N ILE A 146 2.93 7.21 10.74
CA ILE A 146 2.81 7.50 9.31
C ILE A 146 4.19 7.92 8.79
N TYR A 147 4.60 7.37 7.65
CA TYR A 147 5.74 7.86 6.88
C TYR A 147 5.28 8.95 5.91
N ALA A 148 5.89 10.12 5.96
CA ALA A 148 5.69 11.22 5.01
C ALA A 148 6.93 11.35 4.13
N HIS A 149 6.76 11.19 2.82
CA HIS A 149 7.88 11.18 1.86
C HIS A 149 8.35 12.58 1.44
N LYS A 150 7.52 13.61 1.65
CA LYS A 150 7.81 15.02 1.39
C LYS A 150 7.79 15.83 2.69
N GLU A 151 8.17 17.09 2.59
CA GLU A 151 8.02 18.07 3.67
C GLU A 151 6.54 18.24 4.03
N ILE A 152 6.25 18.28 5.32
CA ILE A 152 4.89 18.40 5.84
C ILE A 152 4.53 19.89 5.89
N GLU A 153 3.41 20.26 5.27
CA GLU A 153 2.82 21.60 5.37
C GLU A 153 1.95 21.72 6.62
N SER A 154 1.03 20.78 6.83
CA SER A 154 0.16 20.74 8.00
C SER A 154 -0.29 19.33 8.35
N ILE A 155 -0.70 19.15 9.61
CA ILE A 155 -1.33 17.94 10.13
C ILE A 155 -2.60 18.32 10.85
N GLU A 156 -3.71 17.67 10.49
CA GLU A 156 -4.98 17.76 11.20
C GLU A 156 -5.27 16.41 11.85
N THR A 157 -5.41 16.38 13.16
CA THR A 157 -5.72 15.18 13.97
C THR A 157 -6.34 15.62 15.30
N ASP A 158 -7.08 14.74 15.92
CA ASP A 158 -7.60 14.90 17.30
C ASP A 158 -6.62 14.37 18.36
N GLY A 159 -5.50 13.75 17.94
CA GLY A 159 -4.46 13.24 18.81
C GLY A 159 -3.27 14.21 18.99
N GLU A 160 -2.43 13.91 19.98
CA GLU A 160 -1.11 14.53 20.10
C GLU A 160 -0.16 13.92 19.08
N TYR A 161 0.69 14.75 18.45
CA TYR A 161 1.63 14.23 17.46
C TYR A 161 3.03 14.81 17.62
N GLU A 162 4.01 14.03 17.14
CA GLU A 162 5.42 14.41 16.99
C GLU A 162 5.90 14.11 15.58
N ILE A 163 6.74 14.98 15.02
CA ILE A 163 7.38 14.80 13.72
C ILE A 163 8.86 14.48 13.95
N VAL A 164 9.29 13.31 13.50
CA VAL A 164 10.67 12.83 13.58
C VAL A 164 11.27 12.81 12.17
N SER A 165 12.26 13.68 11.91
CA SER A 165 12.97 13.70 10.63
C SER A 165 13.82 12.44 10.46
N LEU A 166 13.77 11.83 9.29
CA LEU A 166 14.58 10.66 8.91
C LEU A 166 15.88 11.04 8.17
N GLY A 167 16.27 12.32 8.26
CA GLY A 167 17.48 12.85 7.63
C GLY A 167 17.19 13.56 6.30
N LYS A 168 18.25 14.09 5.68
CA LYS A 168 18.17 15.06 4.59
C LYS A 168 17.37 14.61 3.35
N ASN A 169 17.24 13.31 3.12
CA ASN A 169 16.51 12.72 1.98
C ASN A 169 15.56 11.60 2.41
N GLY A 170 15.32 11.43 3.70
CA GLY A 170 14.60 10.28 4.25
C GLY A 170 13.12 10.53 4.52
N GLY A 171 12.61 11.73 4.27
CA GLY A 171 11.25 12.10 4.67
C GLY A 171 11.11 12.28 6.18
N SER A 172 9.90 12.09 6.69
CA SER A 172 9.58 12.21 8.11
C SER A 172 8.70 11.07 8.59
N ARG A 173 8.83 10.75 9.87
CA ARG A 173 7.91 9.88 10.59
C ARG A 173 7.00 10.75 11.45
N ILE A 174 5.70 10.59 11.32
CA ILE A 174 4.70 11.25 12.15
C ILE A 174 4.24 10.21 13.17
N GLU A 175 4.43 10.49 14.44
CA GLU A 175 3.97 9.66 15.55
C GLU A 175 2.76 10.30 16.20
N ILE A 176 1.62 9.60 16.24
CA ILE A 176 0.34 10.13 16.71
C ILE A 176 -0.17 9.28 17.85
N ARG A 177 -0.52 9.92 18.97
CA ARG A 177 -1.14 9.28 20.14
C ARG A 177 -2.59 9.71 20.23
N THR A 178 -3.49 8.74 20.20
CA THR A 178 -4.93 8.93 20.28
C THR A 178 -5.51 8.15 21.45
N ASN A 179 -6.67 8.51 21.91
CA ASN A 179 -7.48 7.77 22.88
C ASN A 179 -8.30 6.67 22.17
N ILE A 180 -9.13 5.94 22.93
CA ILE A 180 -10.11 5.01 22.36
C ILE A 180 -11.16 5.82 21.57
N GLY A 181 -11.43 5.39 20.32
CA GLY A 181 -12.41 6.05 19.45
C GLY A 181 -12.11 5.93 17.96
N ASN A 182 -12.89 6.66 17.18
CA ASN A 182 -12.67 6.83 15.74
C ASN A 182 -11.83 8.07 15.49
N HIS A 183 -10.78 7.91 14.68
CA HIS A 183 -9.83 8.97 14.40
C HIS A 183 -9.69 9.20 12.91
N LYS A 184 -9.42 10.45 12.58
CA LYS A 184 -9.04 10.88 11.24
C LYS A 184 -7.78 11.71 11.31
N VAL A 185 -6.80 11.36 10.49
CA VAL A 185 -5.56 12.10 10.33
C VAL A 185 -5.49 12.59 8.89
N THR A 186 -5.28 13.88 8.71
CA THR A 186 -5.01 14.48 7.39
C THR A 186 -3.62 15.11 7.42
N VAL A 187 -2.76 14.69 6.50
CA VAL A 187 -1.42 15.24 6.32
C VAL A 187 -1.35 15.93 4.97
N LYS A 188 -1.07 17.23 4.96
CA LYS A 188 -0.81 17.99 3.76
C LYS A 188 0.70 18.14 3.56
N LEU A 189 1.16 17.85 2.35
CA LEU A 189 2.57 17.90 1.96
C LEU A 189 2.84 19.12 1.06
N LYS A 190 4.13 19.52 0.97
CA LYS A 190 4.58 20.59 0.07
C LYS A 190 4.99 20.07 -1.28
#